data_bb5abfbeee80e8ce8cf726809401bef7
#
_entry.id   bb5abfbeee80e8ce8cf726809401bef7
#
_cell.length_a   1.000
_cell.length_b   1.000
_cell.length_c   1.000
_cell.angle_alpha   90.00
_cell.angle_beta   90.00
_cell.angle_gamma   90.00
#
_symmetry.space_group_name_H-M   'P 1'
#
loop_
_entity.id
_entity.type
_entity.pdbx_description
1 polymer ?
#
loop_
_entity_poly.entity_id
_entity_poly.type
_entity_poly.pdbx_seq_one_letter_code
_entity_poly.pdbx_strand_id
1 'polypeptide(L)'
;VTVNVDLRGFDDAEHRFRVLAVWLQEAASKAFRGMIASMTGQKSGRIYKIGKNRTHQASAPGQAPAVLTGQLRSSITVNRVTDYEYVVSIAAPYGRILEFAMNRPFAIPASEKAWASFTSVVRRYFNG
;
A
#
# COMPACT_ATOMS: atom_id res chain seq x y z
N VAL A 1 -8.28 1.97 -6.13
CA VAL A 1 -9.28 0.94 -6.49
C VAL A 1 -10.67 1.55 -6.52
N THR A 2 -11.39 1.34 -7.60
CA THR A 2 -12.77 1.82 -7.76
C THR A 2 -13.70 0.62 -7.89
N VAL A 3 -14.79 0.64 -7.12
CA VAL A 3 -15.84 -0.38 -7.20
C VAL A 3 -17.15 0.30 -7.56
N ASN A 4 -17.76 -0.12 -8.66
CA ASN A 4 -19.06 0.36 -9.12
C ASN A 4 -20.06 -0.80 -9.10
N VAL A 5 -21.09 -0.66 -8.28
CA VAL A 5 -22.16 -1.66 -8.16
C VAL A 5 -23.50 -0.96 -8.19
N ASP A 6 -24.39 -1.40 -9.09
CA ASP A 6 -25.76 -0.89 -9.16
C ASP A 6 -26.67 -1.80 -8.33
N LEU A 7 -27.05 -1.33 -7.15
CA LEU A 7 -27.85 -2.09 -6.18
C LEU A 7 -29.13 -1.34 -5.81
N ARG A 8 -29.74 -0.65 -6.75
CA ARG A 8 -30.92 0.19 -6.48
C ARG A 8 -32.13 -0.61 -6.01
N GLY A 9 -32.76 -0.11 -4.93
CA GLY A 9 -34.09 -0.53 -4.49
C GLY A 9 -34.18 -1.74 -3.57
N PHE A 10 -33.04 -2.26 -3.05
CA PHE A 10 -33.04 -3.44 -2.17
C PHE A 10 -32.27 -3.18 -0.87
N ASP A 11 -32.87 -3.44 0.29
CA ASP A 11 -32.21 -3.31 1.60
C ASP A 11 -31.00 -4.22 1.71
N ASP A 12 -31.11 -5.45 1.22
CA ASP A 12 -29.98 -6.41 1.14
C ASP A 12 -28.86 -5.86 0.27
N ALA A 13 -29.20 -5.23 -0.84
CA ALA A 13 -28.24 -4.64 -1.74
C ALA A 13 -27.50 -3.47 -1.08
N GLU A 14 -28.20 -2.60 -0.35
CA GLU A 14 -27.58 -1.52 0.42
C GLU A 14 -26.62 -2.07 1.46
N HIS A 15 -27.01 -3.10 2.20
CA HIS A 15 -26.15 -3.72 3.20
C HIS A 15 -24.88 -4.28 2.57
N ARG A 16 -24.99 -5.03 1.49
CA ARG A 16 -23.84 -5.58 0.75
C ARG A 16 -22.92 -4.50 0.22
N PHE A 17 -23.50 -3.41 -0.25
CA PHE A 17 -22.76 -2.26 -0.77
C PHE A 17 -21.95 -1.59 0.34
N ARG A 18 -22.53 -1.39 1.53
CA ARG A 18 -21.83 -0.85 2.70
C ARG A 18 -20.69 -1.76 3.16
N VAL A 19 -20.91 -3.06 3.14
CA VAL A 19 -19.88 -4.05 3.49
C VAL A 19 -18.72 -3.97 2.50
N LEU A 20 -18.99 -3.84 1.20
CA LEU A 20 -17.95 -3.65 0.19
C LEU A 20 -17.14 -2.38 0.44
N ALA A 21 -17.80 -1.28 0.82
CA ALA A 21 -17.13 -0.03 1.14
C ALA A 21 -16.16 -0.19 2.33
N VAL A 22 -16.59 -0.89 3.38
CA VAL A 22 -15.73 -1.18 4.55
C VAL A 22 -14.52 -2.02 4.16
N TRP A 23 -14.70 -3.05 3.35
CA TRP A 23 -13.60 -3.90 2.90
C TRP A 23 -12.65 -3.16 1.97
N LEU A 24 -13.15 -2.26 1.15
CA LEU A 24 -12.32 -1.42 0.28
C LEU A 24 -11.45 -0.48 1.12
N GLN A 25 -12.02 0.13 2.16
CA GLN A 25 -11.28 0.95 3.11
C GLN A 25 -10.16 0.13 3.77
N GLU A 26 -10.49 -1.08 4.20
CA GLU A 26 -9.51 -1.98 4.83
C GLU A 26 -8.40 -2.37 3.84
N ALA A 27 -8.73 -2.60 2.57
CA ALA A 27 -7.74 -2.88 1.54
C ALA A 27 -6.79 -1.71 1.32
N ALA A 28 -7.31 -0.48 1.26
CA ALA A 28 -6.48 0.72 1.12
C ALA A 28 -5.54 0.90 2.33
N SER A 29 -6.05 0.70 3.53
CA SER A 29 -5.26 0.74 4.77
C SER A 29 -4.19 -0.34 4.80
N LYS A 30 -4.51 -1.53 4.34
CA LYS A 30 -3.57 -2.65 4.24
C LYS A 30 -2.45 -2.36 3.26
N ALA A 31 -2.76 -1.78 2.10
CA ALA A 31 -1.75 -1.36 1.13
C ALA A 31 -0.79 -0.32 1.75
N PHE A 32 -1.34 0.69 2.41
CA PHE A 32 -0.58 1.71 3.12
C PHE A 32 0.36 1.10 4.16
N ARG A 33 -0.18 0.27 5.06
CA ARG A 33 0.61 -0.40 6.11
C ARG A 33 1.69 -1.31 5.51
N GLY A 34 1.37 -2.00 4.42
CA GLY A 34 2.32 -2.87 3.73
C GLY A 34 3.49 -2.12 3.13
N MET A 35 3.25 -0.95 2.55
CA MET A 35 4.31 -0.08 2.05
C MET A 35 5.24 0.36 3.16
N ILE A 36 4.69 0.83 4.29
CA ILE A 36 5.46 1.26 5.46
C ILE A 36 6.26 0.09 6.04
N ALA A 37 5.62 -1.04 6.25
CA ALA A 37 6.26 -2.22 6.84
C ALA A 37 7.42 -2.74 5.99
N SER A 38 7.29 -2.72 4.66
CA SER A 38 8.33 -3.18 3.76
C SER A 38 9.60 -2.34 3.86
N MET A 39 9.47 -1.05 4.17
CA MET A 39 10.63 -0.16 4.35
C MET A 39 11.37 -0.40 5.66
N THR A 40 10.67 -0.85 6.70
CA THR A 40 11.25 -1.06 8.03
C THR A 40 11.86 -2.45 8.22
N GLY A 41 11.70 -3.34 7.23
CA GLY A 41 12.30 -4.68 7.26
C GLY A 41 13.82 -4.66 7.14
N GLN A 42 14.43 -5.81 7.42
CA GLN A 42 15.88 -5.98 7.32
C GLN A 42 16.36 -5.79 5.88
N LYS A 43 17.49 -5.08 5.72
CA LYS A 43 18.10 -4.80 4.42
C LYS A 43 19.47 -5.48 4.34
N SER A 44 19.94 -5.74 3.13
CA SER A 44 21.20 -6.44 2.90
C SER A 44 22.10 -5.78 1.85
N GLY A 45 21.82 -4.51 1.52
CA GLY A 45 22.65 -3.74 0.60
C GLY A 45 23.90 -3.18 1.26
N ARG A 46 24.51 -2.24 0.56
CA ARG A 46 25.77 -1.63 0.97
C ARG A 46 25.61 -0.85 2.28
N ILE A 47 26.63 -0.92 3.15
CA ILE A 47 26.70 -0.17 4.39
C ILE A 47 27.44 1.14 4.15
N TYR A 48 26.84 2.26 4.54
CA TYR A 48 27.39 3.60 4.42
C TYR A 48 27.64 4.20 5.79
N LYS A 49 28.74 4.94 5.92
CA LYS A 49 29.00 5.75 7.11
C LYS A 49 28.26 7.08 6.99
N ILE A 50 27.36 7.38 7.93
CA ILE A 50 26.51 8.58 7.92
C ILE A 50 26.83 9.55 9.07
N GLY A 51 27.78 9.22 9.93
CA GLY A 51 28.20 10.04 11.06
C GLY A 51 29.39 9.42 11.76
N LYS A 52 29.89 10.08 12.82
CA LYS A 52 31.14 9.66 13.49
C LYS A 52 31.09 8.20 13.96
N ASN A 53 29.99 7.77 14.54
CA ASN A 53 29.79 6.40 15.03
C ASN A 53 28.49 5.78 14.50
N ARG A 54 28.02 6.23 13.32
CA ARG A 54 26.74 5.80 12.76
C ARG A 54 26.92 5.25 11.36
N THR A 55 26.28 4.13 11.10
CA THR A 55 26.22 3.52 9.78
C THR A 55 24.77 3.34 9.35
N HIS A 56 24.56 3.24 8.05
CA HIS A 56 23.25 2.95 7.45
C HIS A 56 23.42 1.84 6.42
N GLN A 57 22.63 0.81 6.54
CA GLN A 57 22.56 -0.25 5.54
C GLN A 57 21.46 0.04 4.54
N ALA A 58 21.83 0.22 3.28
CA ALA A 58 20.88 0.41 2.18
C ALA A 58 20.16 -0.89 1.81
N SER A 59 19.08 -0.78 1.08
CA SER A 59 18.42 -1.93 0.47
C SER A 59 19.27 -2.50 -0.68
N ALA A 60 19.15 -3.80 -0.91
CA ALA A 60 19.69 -4.45 -2.11
C ALA A 60 18.62 -4.44 -3.23
N PRO A 61 19.02 -4.68 -4.50
CA PRO A 61 18.06 -4.82 -5.59
C PRO A 61 16.98 -5.85 -5.29
N GLY A 62 15.71 -5.51 -5.56
CA GLY A 62 14.55 -6.34 -5.25
C GLY A 62 13.99 -6.14 -3.85
N GLN A 63 14.71 -5.50 -2.94
CA GLN A 63 14.21 -5.14 -1.61
C GLN A 63 13.54 -3.78 -1.62
N ALA A 64 12.56 -3.58 -0.74
CA ALA A 64 11.96 -2.26 -0.54
C ALA A 64 13.01 -1.25 -0.02
N PRO A 65 12.81 0.06 -0.25
CA PRO A 65 13.77 1.07 0.20
C PRO A 65 14.00 1.03 1.71
N ALA A 66 15.24 1.25 2.13
CA ALA A 66 15.57 1.38 3.54
C ALA A 66 15.19 2.77 4.04
N VAL A 67 14.82 2.85 5.32
CA VAL A 67 14.51 4.14 5.96
C VAL A 67 15.82 4.79 6.42
N LEU A 68 16.13 5.96 5.87
CA LEU A 68 17.27 6.78 6.30
C LEU A 68 16.79 8.02 7.06
N THR A 69 15.97 8.87 6.39
CA THR A 69 15.44 10.09 6.99
C THR A 69 13.96 9.99 7.34
N GLY A 70 13.27 8.98 6.83
CA GLY A 70 11.83 8.85 6.95
C GLY A 70 11.02 9.72 5.97
N GLN A 71 11.67 10.47 5.09
CA GLN A 71 10.98 11.36 4.13
C GLN A 71 10.08 10.59 3.18
N LEU A 72 10.56 9.48 2.61
CA LEU A 72 9.75 8.63 1.73
C LEU A 72 8.56 8.06 2.49
N ARG A 73 8.81 7.47 3.66
CA ARG A 73 7.77 6.86 4.49
C ARG A 73 6.69 7.87 4.88
N SER A 74 7.07 9.07 5.32
CA SER A 74 6.12 10.10 5.72
C SER A 74 5.40 10.76 4.53
N SER A 75 5.87 10.54 3.31
CA SER A 75 5.20 11.04 2.10
C SER A 75 4.05 10.16 1.62
N ILE A 76 3.90 8.96 2.19
CA ILE A 76 2.84 8.03 1.81
C ILE A 76 1.58 8.38 2.58
N THR A 77 0.49 8.60 1.87
CA THR A 77 -0.81 8.93 2.47
C THR A 77 -1.91 8.10 1.84
N VAL A 78 -3.00 7.89 2.58
CA VAL A 78 -4.21 7.25 2.08
C VAL A 78 -5.36 8.22 2.25
N ASN A 79 -6.12 8.46 1.17
CA ASN A 79 -7.25 9.38 1.16
C ASN A 79 -8.49 8.70 0.60
N ARG A 80 -9.62 8.94 1.26
CA ARG A 80 -10.93 8.56 0.74
C ARG A 80 -11.42 9.65 -0.21
N VAL A 81 -11.70 9.28 -1.45
CA VAL A 81 -12.30 10.18 -2.44
C VAL A 81 -13.82 10.08 -2.39
N THR A 82 -14.34 8.85 -2.42
CA THR A 82 -15.74 8.53 -2.22
C THR A 82 -15.84 7.28 -1.33
N ASP A 83 -17.04 6.81 -1.01
CA ASP A 83 -17.22 5.56 -0.27
C ASP A 83 -16.62 4.35 -1.00
N TYR A 84 -16.42 4.45 -2.30
CA TYR A 84 -15.99 3.35 -3.17
C TYR A 84 -14.68 3.63 -3.88
N GLU A 85 -13.98 4.68 -3.51
CA GLU A 85 -12.70 5.05 -4.11
C GLU A 85 -11.73 5.56 -3.05
N TYR A 86 -10.59 4.91 -2.95
CA TYR A 86 -9.48 5.28 -2.08
C TYR A 86 -8.22 5.43 -2.91
N VAL A 87 -7.40 6.42 -2.56
CA VAL A 87 -6.13 6.68 -3.24
C VAL A 87 -5.00 6.62 -2.21
N VAL A 88 -4.02 5.76 -2.48
CA VAL A 88 -2.74 5.75 -1.74
C VAL A 88 -1.74 6.53 -2.58
N SER A 89 -1.24 7.62 -2.03
CA SER A 89 -0.36 8.55 -2.73
C SER A 89 1.02 8.57 -2.11
N ILE A 90 2.04 8.75 -2.97
CA ILE A 90 3.43 8.90 -2.56
C ILE A 90 3.90 10.25 -3.08
N ALA A 91 4.05 11.22 -2.17
CA ALA A 91 4.40 12.59 -2.54
C ALA A 91 5.90 12.80 -2.81
N ALA A 92 6.76 11.92 -2.29
CA ALA A 92 8.21 12.02 -2.55
C ALA A 92 8.50 11.82 -4.03
N PRO A 93 9.14 12.78 -4.73
CA PRO A 93 9.36 12.68 -6.18
C PRO A 93 10.21 11.48 -6.58
N TYR A 94 11.14 11.05 -5.74
CA TYR A 94 12.01 9.92 -6.01
C TYR A 94 11.36 8.54 -5.77
N GLY A 95 10.16 8.51 -5.22
CA GLY A 95 9.45 7.25 -4.98
C GLY A 95 9.23 6.42 -6.25
N ARG A 96 8.88 7.08 -7.35
CA ARG A 96 8.72 6.45 -8.65
C ARG A 96 10.03 5.91 -9.20
N ILE A 97 11.13 6.63 -9.01
CA ILE A 97 12.47 6.21 -9.44
C ILE A 97 12.88 4.95 -8.68
N LEU A 98 12.63 4.88 -7.38
CA LEU A 98 12.92 3.71 -6.56
C LEU A 98 12.15 2.48 -7.05
N GLU A 99 10.86 2.64 -7.30
CA GLU A 99 10.00 1.53 -7.71
C GLU A 99 10.39 0.95 -9.08
N PHE A 100 10.63 1.82 -10.07
CA PHE A 100 10.76 1.40 -11.46
C PHE A 100 12.18 1.42 -12.01
N ALA A 101 13.01 2.36 -11.58
CA ALA A 101 14.36 2.52 -12.15
C ALA A 101 15.45 1.85 -11.31
N MET A 102 15.32 1.85 -9.99
CA MET A 102 16.34 1.34 -9.08
C MET A 102 16.06 -0.06 -8.52
N ASN A 103 14.96 -0.69 -8.94
CA ASN A 103 14.51 -1.99 -8.45
C ASN A 103 14.45 -2.04 -6.91
N ARG A 104 13.74 -1.08 -6.33
CA ARG A 104 13.44 -1.02 -4.89
C ARG A 104 11.92 -1.02 -4.71
N PRO A 105 11.22 -2.12 -5.03
CA PRO A 105 9.75 -2.15 -5.05
C PRO A 105 9.18 -2.05 -3.63
N PHE A 106 8.17 -1.18 -3.46
CA PHE A 106 7.46 -1.03 -2.20
C PHE A 106 5.96 -0.78 -2.41
N ALA A 107 5.58 -0.04 -3.44
CA ALA A 107 4.20 0.35 -3.68
C ALA A 107 3.41 -0.75 -4.39
N ILE A 108 3.93 -1.29 -5.50
CA ILE A 108 3.23 -2.29 -6.30
C ILE A 108 3.03 -3.59 -5.52
N PRO A 109 4.06 -4.19 -4.88
CA PRO A 109 3.84 -5.44 -4.14
C PRO A 109 2.82 -5.32 -3.01
N ALA A 110 2.84 -4.22 -2.25
CA ALA A 110 1.89 -3.99 -1.17
C ALA A 110 0.46 -3.80 -1.69
N SER A 111 0.31 -3.07 -2.81
CA SER A 111 -0.98 -2.85 -3.45
C SER A 111 -1.57 -4.14 -4.02
N GLU A 112 -0.75 -4.97 -4.65
CA GLU A 112 -1.16 -6.27 -5.17
C GLU A 112 -1.64 -7.22 -4.07
N LYS A 113 -0.92 -7.27 -2.95
CA LYS A 113 -1.33 -8.08 -1.80
C LYS A 113 -2.66 -7.61 -1.22
N ALA A 114 -2.83 -6.31 -1.06
CA ALA A 114 -4.07 -5.74 -0.53
C ALA A 114 -5.24 -6.01 -1.46
N TRP A 115 -5.04 -5.88 -2.76
CA TRP A 115 -6.06 -6.16 -3.77
C TRP A 115 -6.46 -7.64 -3.78
N ALA A 116 -5.49 -8.55 -3.71
CA ALA A 116 -5.75 -9.99 -3.65
C ALA A 116 -6.57 -10.37 -2.41
N SER A 117 -6.27 -9.77 -1.25
CA SER A 117 -7.06 -9.97 -0.03
C SER A 117 -8.49 -9.47 -0.18
N PHE A 118 -8.67 -8.28 -0.75
CA PHE A 118 -9.98 -7.70 -1.00
C PHE A 118 -10.82 -8.59 -1.91
N THR A 119 -10.29 -8.99 -3.05
CA THR A 119 -11.01 -9.83 -4.01
C THR A 119 -11.35 -11.20 -3.42
N SER A 120 -10.49 -11.78 -2.61
CA SER A 120 -10.75 -13.04 -1.93
C SER A 120 -11.92 -12.93 -0.95
N VAL A 121 -11.97 -11.87 -0.14
CA VAL A 121 -13.07 -11.62 0.80
C VAL A 121 -14.39 -11.39 0.06
N VAL A 122 -14.36 -10.60 -1.01
CA VAL A 122 -15.56 -10.33 -1.83
C VAL A 122 -16.12 -11.62 -2.43
N ARG A 123 -15.26 -12.46 -3.00
CA ARG A 123 -15.69 -13.74 -3.56
C ARG A 123 -16.35 -14.64 -2.52
N ARG A 124 -15.77 -14.75 -1.34
CA ARG A 124 -16.35 -15.56 -0.26
C ARG A 124 -17.71 -15.03 0.18
N TYR A 125 -17.87 -13.71 0.24
CA TYR A 125 -19.12 -13.10 0.66
C TYR A 125 -20.25 -13.32 -0.36
N PHE A 126 -19.97 -13.19 -1.65
CA PHE A 126 -20.99 -13.33 -2.70
C PHE A 126 -21.21 -14.77 -3.16
N ASN A 127 -20.27 -15.66 -2.97
CA ASN A 127 -20.39 -17.07 -3.40
C ASN A 127 -20.64 -18.03 -2.24
N GLY A 128 -20.58 -17.55 -1.03
CA GLY A 128 -20.82 -18.34 0.19
C GLY A 128 -22.22 -18.13 0.70
#